data_7be594c005c2c5619a7473a528a30cab
#
_entry.id   7be594c005c2c5619a7473a528a30cab
#
_cell.length_a   1.000
_cell.length_b   1.000
_cell.length_c   1.000
_cell.angle_alpha   90.00
_cell.angle_beta   90.00
_cell.angle_gamma   90.00
#
_symmetry.space_group_name_H-M   'P 1'
#
loop_
_entity.id
_entity.type
_entity.pdbx_description
1 polymer ?
#
loop_
_entity_poly.entity_id
_entity_poly.type
_entity_poly.pdbx_seq_one_letter_code
_entity_poly.pdbx_strand_id
1 'polypeptide(L)'
;MIGSNYLITNFPKELIKEVLKNKENTLEKGNINEVSGLTTRTSSVSWIKDKNICQRVFSVMKKQAEQFSSLHLDNIEPLQYSEYRNDQEYGWHKDVRNIPYTDGRIRKLSFSIFLNDDYEGGEFDL
;
A
#
# COMPACT_ATOMS: atom_id res chain seq x y z
N MET A 1 -2.81 -7.49 15.99
CA MET A 1 -2.78 -6.33 16.91
C MET A 1 -3.77 -5.29 16.41
N ILE A 2 -4.55 -4.74 17.26
CA ILE A 2 -5.58 -3.73 16.92
C ILE A 2 -5.30 -2.46 17.72
N GLY A 3 -5.08 -1.36 17.04
CA GLY A 3 -5.09 -0.02 17.61
C GLY A 3 -6.42 0.67 17.35
N SER A 4 -6.59 1.91 17.81
CA SER A 4 -7.81 2.69 17.54
C SER A 4 -7.98 3.02 16.05
N ASN A 5 -6.88 3.19 15.33
CA ASN A 5 -6.86 3.64 13.94
C ASN A 5 -6.14 2.69 12.98
N TYR A 6 -5.65 1.55 13.47
CA TYR A 6 -4.92 0.60 12.65
C TYR A 6 -5.15 -0.85 13.07
N LEU A 7 -4.95 -1.75 12.14
CA LEU A 7 -4.94 -3.19 12.32
C LEU A 7 -3.66 -3.77 11.74
N ILE A 8 -2.94 -4.59 12.54
CA ILE A 8 -1.84 -5.42 12.05
C ILE A 8 -2.33 -6.86 12.03
N THR A 9 -2.25 -7.49 10.88
CA THR A 9 -2.73 -8.85 10.66
C THR A 9 -1.82 -9.62 9.71
N ASN A 10 -2.03 -10.92 9.61
CA ASN A 10 -1.28 -11.76 8.70
C ASN A 10 -1.85 -11.70 7.28
N PHE A 11 -0.96 -11.76 6.31
CA PHE A 11 -1.29 -11.84 4.89
C PHE A 11 -0.88 -13.20 4.32
N PRO A 12 -1.66 -13.81 3.39
CA PRO A 12 -1.35 -15.13 2.85
C PRO A 12 0.01 -15.19 2.16
N LYS A 13 0.91 -16.05 2.63
CA LYS A 13 2.29 -16.18 2.10
C LYS A 13 2.33 -16.57 0.62
N GLU A 14 1.40 -17.40 0.17
CA GLU A 14 1.34 -17.81 -1.25
C GLU A 14 0.99 -16.62 -2.15
N LEU A 15 0.13 -15.72 -1.68
CA LEU A 15 -0.21 -14.51 -2.43
C LEU A 15 0.96 -13.52 -2.46
N ILE A 16 1.76 -13.43 -1.38
CA ILE A 16 3.02 -12.68 -1.39
C ILE A 16 3.96 -13.18 -2.48
N LYS A 17 4.14 -14.49 -2.60
CA LYS A 17 4.99 -15.09 -3.65
C LYS A 17 4.50 -14.75 -5.05
N GLU A 18 3.20 -14.79 -5.27
CA GLU A 18 2.61 -14.42 -6.57
C GLU A 18 2.78 -12.94 -6.88
N VAL A 19 2.61 -12.05 -5.90
CA VAL A 19 2.88 -10.60 -6.06
C VAL A 19 4.34 -10.38 -6.47
N LEU A 20 5.29 -10.98 -5.76
CA LEU A 20 6.71 -10.85 -6.07
C LEU A 20 7.08 -11.38 -7.45
N LYS A 21 6.45 -12.47 -7.89
CA LYS A 21 6.67 -13.05 -9.23
C LYS A 21 6.12 -12.16 -10.35
N ASN A 22 5.03 -11.42 -10.10
CA ASN A 22 4.31 -10.68 -11.13
C ASN A 22 4.53 -9.16 -11.07
N LYS A 23 5.37 -8.66 -10.17
CA LYS A 23 5.77 -7.25 -10.18
C LYS A 23 6.56 -6.93 -11.46
N GLU A 24 6.43 -5.72 -11.94
CA GLU A 24 7.25 -5.27 -13.05
C GLU A 24 8.72 -5.14 -12.64
N ASN A 25 9.63 -5.53 -13.53
CA ASN A 25 11.07 -5.46 -13.27
C ASN A 25 11.62 -4.04 -13.38
N THR A 26 10.95 -3.16 -14.12
CA THR A 26 11.35 -1.76 -14.25
C THR A 26 10.77 -0.95 -13.10
N LEU A 27 11.65 -0.42 -12.27
CA LEU A 27 11.29 0.44 -11.16
C LEU A 27 11.48 1.91 -11.55
N GLU A 28 10.53 2.73 -11.16
CA GLU A 28 10.57 4.18 -11.33
C GLU A 28 10.72 4.87 -9.97
N LYS A 29 11.16 6.12 -9.95
CA LYS A 29 11.16 6.92 -8.72
C LYS A 29 9.73 7.13 -8.23
N GLY A 30 9.49 6.91 -6.94
CA GLY A 30 8.20 7.15 -6.32
C GLY A 30 7.81 8.63 -6.37
N ASN A 31 6.55 8.89 -6.68
CA ASN A 31 6.01 10.24 -6.73
C ASN A 31 5.49 10.70 -5.36
N ILE A 32 5.56 12.01 -5.14
CA ILE A 32 4.97 12.69 -3.99
C ILE A 32 3.76 13.47 -4.50
N ASN A 33 2.58 13.15 -3.97
CA ASN A 33 1.33 13.84 -4.32
C ASN A 33 0.98 14.97 -3.35
N GLU A 34 1.95 15.46 -2.57
CA GLU A 34 1.73 16.54 -1.63
C GLU A 34 2.11 17.90 -2.21
N VAL A 35 1.22 18.84 -1.99
CA VAL A 35 1.36 20.23 -2.45
C VAL A 35 2.36 21.01 -1.59
N SER A 36 2.66 20.55 -0.38
CA SER A 36 3.45 21.30 0.61
C SER A 36 4.96 21.26 0.40
N GLY A 37 5.48 20.34 -0.40
CA GLY A 37 6.93 20.17 -0.61
C GLY A 37 7.73 19.77 0.63
N LEU A 38 7.07 19.41 1.73
CA LEU A 38 7.70 19.06 3.01
C LEU A 38 8.01 17.56 3.13
N THR A 39 7.41 16.72 2.31
CA THR A 39 7.59 15.28 2.34
C THR A 39 8.67 14.85 1.35
N THR A 40 9.60 14.02 1.81
CA THR A 40 10.63 13.40 0.98
C THR A 40 10.22 11.99 0.60
N ARG A 41 10.40 11.61 -0.65
CA ARG A 41 10.27 10.23 -1.11
C ARG A 41 11.42 9.88 -2.05
N THR A 42 12.17 8.85 -1.69
CA THR A 42 13.30 8.34 -2.48
C THR A 42 13.14 6.88 -2.91
N SER A 43 12.03 6.24 -2.52
CA SER A 43 11.72 4.85 -2.90
C SER A 43 11.58 4.68 -4.40
N SER A 44 11.82 3.47 -4.87
CA SER A 44 11.53 3.05 -6.23
C SER A 44 10.21 2.29 -6.27
N VAL A 45 9.43 2.48 -7.32
CA VAL A 45 8.10 1.89 -7.44
C VAL A 45 7.88 1.20 -8.77
N SER A 46 7.00 0.22 -8.75
CA SER A 46 6.37 -0.35 -9.95
C SER A 46 4.90 -0.69 -9.64
N TRP A 47 4.17 -1.13 -10.65
CA TRP A 47 2.75 -1.41 -10.50
C TRP A 47 2.46 -2.87 -10.75
N ILE A 48 1.54 -3.43 -9.98
CA ILE A 48 1.01 -4.77 -10.20
C ILE A 48 -0.18 -4.66 -11.15
N LYS A 49 -0.01 -5.14 -12.37
CA LYS A 49 -1.03 -5.03 -13.44
C LYS A 49 -1.91 -6.27 -13.58
N ASP A 50 -1.51 -7.39 -12.99
CA ASP A 50 -2.30 -8.61 -13.04
C ASP A 50 -3.61 -8.44 -12.27
N LYS A 51 -4.73 -8.44 -13.01
CA LYS A 51 -6.06 -8.22 -12.44
C LYS A 51 -6.48 -9.30 -11.45
N ASN A 52 -6.08 -10.54 -11.69
CA ASN A 52 -6.41 -11.65 -10.78
C ASN A 52 -5.72 -11.47 -9.43
N ILE A 53 -4.45 -11.12 -9.44
CA ILE A 53 -3.68 -10.83 -8.22
C ILE A 53 -4.30 -9.64 -7.48
N CYS A 54 -4.61 -8.54 -8.17
CA CYS A 54 -5.25 -7.37 -7.57
C CYS A 54 -6.58 -7.72 -6.92
N GLN A 55 -7.42 -8.52 -7.57
CA GLN A 55 -8.70 -8.95 -7.02
C GLN A 55 -8.54 -9.86 -5.80
N ARG A 56 -7.59 -10.76 -5.81
CA ARG A 56 -7.31 -11.64 -4.66
C ARG A 56 -6.76 -10.86 -3.47
N VAL A 57 -5.88 -9.91 -3.71
CA VAL A 57 -5.39 -8.99 -2.67
C VAL A 57 -6.56 -8.18 -2.10
N PHE A 58 -7.38 -7.62 -2.96
CA PHE A 58 -8.57 -6.86 -2.53
C PHE A 58 -9.51 -7.71 -1.67
N SER A 59 -9.78 -8.95 -2.05
CA SER A 59 -10.66 -9.84 -1.28
C SER A 59 -10.12 -10.09 0.13
N VAL A 60 -8.83 -10.30 0.28
CA VAL A 60 -8.18 -10.47 1.60
C VAL A 60 -8.28 -9.18 2.41
N MET A 61 -7.91 -8.05 1.82
CA MET A 61 -7.88 -6.77 2.53
C MET A 61 -9.27 -6.28 2.88
N LYS A 62 -10.25 -6.45 1.99
CA LYS A 62 -11.66 -6.13 2.25
C LYS A 62 -12.20 -6.89 3.45
N LYS A 63 -11.97 -8.20 3.50
CA LYS A 63 -12.40 -9.04 4.62
C LYS A 63 -11.81 -8.56 5.94
N GLN A 64 -10.53 -8.26 5.98
CA GLN A 64 -9.85 -7.75 7.16
C GLN A 64 -10.39 -6.36 7.56
N ALA A 65 -10.53 -5.46 6.61
CA ALA A 65 -11.02 -4.12 6.85
C ALA A 65 -12.45 -4.08 7.37
N GLU A 66 -13.35 -4.88 6.81
CA GLU A 66 -14.75 -4.96 7.24
C GLU A 66 -14.92 -5.60 8.63
N GLN A 67 -13.98 -6.45 9.05
CA GLN A 67 -13.94 -6.96 10.44
C GLN A 67 -13.42 -5.91 11.44
N PHE A 68 -12.52 -5.04 11.00
CA PHE A 68 -11.91 -4.00 11.82
C PHE A 68 -12.76 -2.74 11.93
N SER A 69 -13.49 -2.41 10.88
CA SER A 69 -14.25 -1.16 10.77
C SER A 69 -15.67 -1.42 10.25
N SER A 70 -16.56 -0.45 10.41
CA SER A 70 -17.90 -0.47 9.82
C SER A 70 -17.95 -0.01 8.36
N LEU A 71 -16.80 0.23 7.73
CA LEU A 71 -16.72 0.70 6.37
C LEU A 71 -17.02 -0.42 5.38
N HIS A 72 -17.84 -0.11 4.39
CA HIS A 72 -18.06 -0.96 3.23
C HIS A 72 -17.15 -0.48 2.09
N LEU A 73 -16.28 -1.38 1.61
CA LEU A 73 -15.33 -1.08 0.55
C LEU A 73 -15.79 -1.71 -0.76
N ASP A 74 -15.83 -0.92 -1.83
CA ASP A 74 -16.31 -1.37 -3.14
C ASP A 74 -15.21 -1.51 -4.18
N ASN A 75 -14.05 -0.91 -3.94
CA ASN A 75 -12.95 -0.94 -4.88
C ASN A 75 -11.59 -0.77 -4.20
N ILE A 76 -10.54 -1.09 -4.95
CA ILE A 76 -9.14 -0.88 -4.60
C ILE A 76 -8.46 -0.09 -5.71
N GLU A 77 -7.56 0.81 -5.34
CA GLU A 77 -6.66 1.44 -6.31
C GLU A 77 -5.63 0.42 -6.85
N PRO A 78 -5.01 0.71 -8.00
CA PRO A 78 -3.92 -0.12 -8.48
C PRO A 78 -2.86 -0.36 -7.41
N LEU A 79 -2.39 -1.60 -7.30
CA LEU A 79 -1.39 -1.96 -6.29
C LEU A 79 -0.03 -1.43 -6.68
N GLN A 80 0.57 -0.66 -5.80
CA GLN A 80 1.93 -0.17 -5.96
C GLN A 80 2.91 -1.09 -5.22
N TYR A 81 3.86 -1.65 -5.95
CA TYR A 81 5.03 -2.27 -5.37
C TYR A 81 6.05 -1.17 -5.08
N SER A 82 6.55 -1.11 -3.85
CA SER A 82 7.57 -0.14 -3.45
C SER A 82 8.81 -0.87 -2.94
N GLU A 83 9.97 -0.43 -3.39
CA GLU A 83 11.25 -0.95 -2.96
C GLU A 83 12.05 0.17 -2.30
N TYR A 84 12.58 -0.14 -1.13
CA TYR A 84 13.46 0.74 -0.37
C TYR A 84 14.82 0.07 -0.24
N ARG A 85 15.85 0.72 -0.75
CA ARG A 85 17.24 0.32 -0.60
C ARG A 85 17.92 1.22 0.42
N ASN A 86 19.20 0.99 0.69
CA ASN A 86 20.00 1.75 1.65
C ASN A 86 19.69 3.25 1.59
N ASP A 87 19.37 3.82 2.74
CA ASP A 87 19.09 5.25 2.93
C ASP A 87 17.87 5.80 2.15
N GLN A 88 17.06 4.94 1.57
CA GLN A 88 15.81 5.36 0.95
C GLN A 88 14.69 5.46 1.97
N GLU A 89 13.84 6.46 1.80
CA GLU A 89 12.76 6.77 2.73
C GLU A 89 11.50 7.27 2.02
N TYR A 90 10.40 7.25 2.73
CA TYR A 90 9.22 8.03 2.45
C TYR A 90 8.80 8.74 3.75
N GLY A 91 8.97 10.05 3.78
CA GLY A 91 8.71 10.86 4.96
C GLY A 91 7.23 10.90 5.34
N TRP A 92 6.94 11.54 6.46
CA TRP A 92 5.59 11.71 6.97
C TRP A 92 4.66 12.34 5.93
N HIS A 93 3.53 11.70 5.70
CA HIS A 93 2.52 12.14 4.73
C HIS A 93 1.14 11.62 5.11
N LYS A 94 0.12 12.10 4.43
CA LYS A 94 -1.24 11.58 4.51
C LYS A 94 -1.60 10.88 3.21
N ASP A 95 -2.19 9.70 3.32
CA ASP A 95 -2.69 8.98 2.15
C ASP A 95 -4.03 9.50 1.64
N VAL A 96 -4.75 10.24 2.47
CA VAL A 96 -6.04 10.80 2.11
C VAL A 96 -5.89 11.90 1.04
N ARG A 97 -6.80 11.87 0.07
CA ARG A 97 -6.93 12.96 -0.91
C ARG A 97 -7.97 13.97 -0.45
N ASN A 98 -7.68 15.24 -0.64
CA ASN A 98 -8.61 16.32 -0.32
C ASN A 98 -9.78 16.44 -1.30
N ILE A 99 -9.63 15.85 -2.49
CA ILE A 99 -10.61 15.92 -3.58
C ILE A 99 -10.96 14.48 -3.99
N PRO A 100 -12.26 14.14 -4.12
CA PRO A 100 -12.68 12.85 -4.67
C PRO A 100 -12.11 12.61 -6.07
N TYR A 101 -12.02 11.35 -6.47
CA TYR A 101 -11.75 10.98 -7.86
C TYR A 101 -12.89 11.44 -8.77
N THR A 102 -12.66 11.47 -10.09
CA THR A 102 -13.65 11.89 -11.08
C THR A 102 -14.93 11.05 -11.07
N ASP A 103 -14.86 9.81 -10.62
CA ASP A 103 -16.00 8.91 -10.45
C ASP A 103 -16.70 9.06 -9.07
N GLY A 104 -16.30 10.05 -8.27
CA GLY A 104 -16.86 10.32 -6.95
C GLY A 104 -16.29 9.46 -5.81
N ARG A 105 -15.40 8.52 -6.10
CA ARG A 105 -14.77 7.67 -5.07
C ARG A 105 -13.80 8.46 -4.22
N ILE A 106 -13.67 8.03 -2.97
CA ILE A 106 -12.72 8.60 -2.01
C ILE A 106 -11.94 7.48 -1.33
N ARG A 107 -10.70 7.75 -0.95
CA ARG A 107 -9.91 6.83 -0.12
C ARG A 107 -10.47 6.80 1.29
N LYS A 108 -10.74 5.61 1.79
CA LYS A 108 -11.22 5.36 3.16
C LYS A 108 -10.19 4.65 4.02
N LEU A 109 -9.43 3.76 3.42
CA LEU A 109 -8.41 2.97 4.10
C LEU A 109 -7.16 2.90 3.23
N SER A 110 -6.02 2.86 3.88
CA SER A 110 -4.73 2.50 3.29
C SER A 110 -4.24 1.22 3.92
N PHE A 111 -3.45 0.47 3.18
CA PHE A 111 -2.78 -0.70 3.70
C PHE A 111 -1.37 -0.82 3.12
N SER A 112 -0.50 -1.46 3.88
CA SER A 112 0.82 -1.86 3.45
C SER A 112 1.02 -3.35 3.73
N ILE A 113 1.55 -4.06 2.76
CA ILE A 113 1.90 -5.48 2.88
C ILE A 113 3.41 -5.58 2.83
N PHE A 114 4.02 -6.03 3.92
CA PHE A 114 5.45 -6.29 3.98
C PHE A 114 5.75 -7.61 3.28
N LEU A 115 6.59 -7.56 2.25
CA LEU A 115 6.85 -8.69 1.36
C LEU A 115 8.09 -9.50 1.75
N ASN A 116 8.96 -8.94 2.58
CA ASN A 116 10.13 -9.59 3.15
C ASN A 116 10.40 -9.06 4.56
N ASP A 117 11.28 -9.72 5.29
CA ASP A 117 11.68 -9.40 6.66
C ASP A 117 13.20 -9.54 6.91
N ASP A 118 13.97 -9.75 5.83
CA ASP A 118 15.42 -9.96 5.84
C ASP A 118 16.21 -8.65 5.68
N TYR A 119 15.83 -7.62 6.43
CA TYR A 119 16.45 -6.29 6.38
C TYR A 119 16.56 -5.68 7.78
N GLU A 120 17.41 -4.68 7.92
CA GLU A 120 17.54 -3.85 9.12
C GLU A 120 17.02 -2.43 8.82
N GLY A 121 16.47 -1.75 9.84
CA GLY A 121 15.81 -0.45 9.65
C GLY A 121 14.46 -0.59 8.95
N GLY A 122 14.06 0.45 8.23
CA GLY A 122 12.80 0.45 7.49
C GLY A 122 11.58 0.53 8.40
N GLU A 123 11.69 1.26 9.49
CA GLU A 123 10.60 1.48 10.43
C GLU A 123 9.39 2.07 9.72
N PHE A 124 8.22 1.60 10.09
CA PHE A 124 6.94 2.07 9.60
C PHE A 124 6.16 2.70 10.75
N ASP A 125 6.11 4.02 10.77
CA ASP A 125 5.43 4.80 11.80
C ASP A 125 4.02 5.20 11.37
N LEU A 126 3.08 5.22 12.32
CA LEU A 126 1.66 5.55 12.13
C LEU A 126 1.22 6.71 13.02
#